data_673ab35bdb915c5a727dfdd39a84b873
#
_entry.id   673ab35bdb915c5a727dfdd39a84b873
#
_cell.length_a   1.000
_cell.length_b   1.000
_cell.length_c   1.000
_cell.angle_alpha   90.00
_cell.angle_beta   90.00
_cell.angle_gamma   90.00
#
_symmetry.space_group_name_H-M   'P 1'
#
loop_
_entity.id
_entity.type
_entity.pdbx_description
1 polymer ?
#
loop_
_entity_poly.entity_id
_entity_poly.type
_entity_poly.pdbx_seq_one_letter_code
_entity_poly.pdbx_strand_id
1 'polypeptide(L)'
;MAFSHIPVLLNEVLEGLNIKSNGIYVDATFGRGGHSKKILERLDENGRLYGLDRDLAAVEAAKAIEDSRFTIVHSAFSNLKEVCTNLGILGKVDGILMDIGVSSPQIDDPSRGFSFEKDGPLDMRMDQSSSLTAKTIVNTYSKQDLAYIFKVYGEENFAAKVATAIVRQREIKPFETTLELSEFIKRVIGGKPTPKHKATRCFQALRIAVNAELDE
;
A
#
# COMPACT_ATOMS: atom_id res chain seq x y z
N MET A 1 -12.14 -17.98 12.01
CA MET A 1 -11.07 -17.66 12.98
C MET A 1 -10.57 -16.27 12.60
N ALA A 2 -10.67 -15.30 13.51
CA ALA A 2 -10.12 -13.96 13.28
C ALA A 2 -8.59 -14.10 13.29
N PHE A 3 -7.93 -13.85 12.17
CA PHE A 3 -6.48 -13.75 12.12
C PHE A 3 -6.06 -12.56 12.99
N SER A 4 -5.49 -12.84 14.15
CA SER A 4 -4.86 -11.86 15.02
C SER A 4 -3.51 -11.51 14.37
N HIS A 5 -3.52 -10.57 13.45
CA HIS A 5 -2.27 -10.02 12.88
C HIS A 5 -1.64 -9.11 13.93
N ILE A 6 -0.46 -9.46 14.41
CA ILE A 6 0.32 -8.59 15.29
C ILE A 6 0.96 -7.51 14.40
N PRO A 7 0.73 -6.21 14.71
CA PRO A 7 1.36 -5.12 13.96
C PRO A 7 2.90 -5.22 14.00
N VAL A 8 3.54 -4.83 12.92
CA VAL A 8 5.00 -4.84 12.82
C VAL A 8 5.62 -3.89 13.86
N LEU A 9 6.69 -4.32 14.54
CA LEU A 9 7.43 -3.50 15.50
C LEU A 9 6.54 -2.80 16.55
N LEU A 10 5.46 -3.45 17.00
CA LEU A 10 4.45 -2.84 17.85
C LEU A 10 5.04 -2.19 19.12
N ASN A 11 5.93 -2.88 19.82
CA ASN A 11 6.52 -2.38 21.05
C ASN A 11 7.44 -1.18 20.77
N GLU A 12 8.25 -1.26 19.74
CA GLU A 12 9.17 -0.22 19.31
C GLU A 12 8.43 1.05 18.87
N VAL A 13 7.30 0.87 18.17
CA VAL A 13 6.41 1.99 17.80
C VAL A 13 5.86 2.68 19.04
N LEU A 14 5.35 1.92 20.01
CA LEU A 14 4.77 2.47 21.23
C LEU A 14 5.81 3.15 22.13
N GLU A 15 7.04 2.61 22.16
CA GLU A 15 8.18 3.23 22.84
C GLU A 15 8.63 4.50 22.13
N GLY A 16 8.79 4.46 20.81
CA GLY A 16 9.22 5.60 20.00
C GLY A 16 8.24 6.78 20.01
N LEU A 17 6.93 6.49 20.04
CA LEU A 17 5.91 7.53 20.18
C LEU A 17 5.92 8.19 21.56
N ASN A 18 6.47 7.55 22.60
CA ASN A 18 6.52 8.04 23.98
C ASN A 18 5.17 8.64 24.43
N ILE A 19 4.13 7.80 24.38
CA ILE A 19 2.73 8.24 24.45
C ILE A 19 2.42 8.92 25.78
N LYS A 20 1.99 10.21 25.72
CA LYS A 20 1.36 10.95 26.81
C LYS A 20 -0.12 10.61 26.83
N SER A 21 -0.68 10.37 28.00
CA SER A 21 -2.08 9.92 28.14
C SER A 21 -3.08 10.92 27.56
N ASN A 22 -2.80 12.22 27.67
CA ASN A 22 -3.64 13.31 27.17
C ASN A 22 -3.14 13.89 25.82
N GLY A 23 -2.21 13.20 25.12
CA GLY A 23 -1.61 13.65 23.88
C GLY A 23 -2.50 13.48 22.65
N ILE A 24 -2.09 14.11 21.57
CA ILE A 24 -2.73 14.01 20.24
C ILE A 24 -1.81 13.26 19.30
N TYR A 25 -2.31 12.16 18.74
CA TYR A 25 -1.54 11.28 17.86
C TYR A 25 -2.23 11.11 16.51
N VAL A 26 -1.41 10.87 15.49
CA VAL A 26 -1.88 10.55 14.14
C VAL A 26 -1.27 9.22 13.70
N ASP A 27 -2.10 8.25 13.34
CA ASP A 27 -1.72 7.04 12.62
C ASP A 27 -2.03 7.28 11.14
N ALA A 28 -1.00 7.67 10.37
CA ALA A 28 -1.16 8.08 8.98
C ALA A 28 -1.29 6.90 7.99
N THR A 29 -1.26 5.67 8.51
CA THR A 29 -1.36 4.40 7.78
C THR A 29 -2.19 3.40 8.58
N PHE A 30 -3.45 3.74 8.83
CA PHE A 30 -4.32 3.03 9.77
C PHE A 30 -4.44 1.52 9.50
N GLY A 31 -4.58 1.11 8.22
CA GLY A 31 -4.72 -0.28 7.81
C GLY A 31 -5.90 -1.00 8.45
N ARG A 32 -5.64 -1.86 9.43
CA ARG A 32 -6.68 -2.54 10.24
C ARG A 32 -6.70 -2.08 11.71
N GLY A 33 -6.03 -0.99 12.00
CA GLY A 33 -6.04 -0.34 13.31
C GLY A 33 -5.28 -1.12 14.40
N GLY A 34 -4.34 -1.97 14.03
CA GLY A 34 -3.56 -2.73 15.00
C GLY A 34 -2.74 -1.84 15.93
N HIS A 35 -1.98 -0.91 15.37
CA HIS A 35 -1.25 0.10 16.13
C HIS A 35 -2.21 1.08 16.82
N SER A 36 -3.20 1.59 16.10
CA SER A 36 -4.20 2.53 16.60
C SER A 36 -4.89 2.05 17.87
N LYS A 37 -5.31 0.78 17.92
CA LYS A 37 -5.91 0.19 19.13
C LYS A 37 -4.96 0.23 20.32
N LYS A 38 -3.68 -0.07 20.11
CA LYS A 38 -2.67 -0.06 21.17
C LYS A 38 -2.27 1.36 21.62
N ILE A 39 -2.36 2.34 20.74
CA ILE A 39 -2.21 3.76 21.09
C ILE A 39 -3.40 4.18 21.97
N LEU A 40 -4.65 3.86 21.57
CA LEU A 40 -5.86 4.19 22.33
C LEU A 40 -5.86 3.60 23.75
N GLU A 41 -5.31 2.38 23.95
CA GLU A 41 -5.15 1.76 25.27
C GLU A 41 -4.29 2.61 26.24
N ARG A 42 -3.42 3.49 25.72
CA ARG A 42 -2.53 4.35 26.50
C ARG A 42 -3.03 5.79 26.68
N LEU A 43 -4.11 6.16 26.00
CA LEU A 43 -4.71 7.48 26.11
C LEU A 43 -5.77 7.52 27.24
N ASP A 44 -5.88 8.68 27.89
CA ASP A 44 -6.98 9.00 28.79
C ASP A 44 -8.14 9.70 28.06
N GLU A 45 -9.14 10.17 28.77
CA GLU A 45 -10.32 10.84 28.21
C GLU A 45 -10.01 12.13 27.43
N ASN A 46 -8.87 12.78 27.68
CA ASN A 46 -8.42 14.01 27.02
C ASN A 46 -7.55 13.73 25.80
N GLY A 47 -6.98 12.51 25.68
CA GLY A 47 -6.18 12.10 24.54
C GLY A 47 -7.00 11.97 23.27
N ARG A 48 -6.36 12.11 22.11
CA ARG A 48 -7.01 11.98 20.80
C ARG A 48 -6.12 11.20 19.84
N LEU A 49 -6.75 10.35 19.04
CA LEU A 49 -6.09 9.62 17.95
C LEU A 49 -6.84 9.85 16.65
N TYR A 50 -6.13 10.25 15.62
CA TYR A 50 -6.62 10.39 14.28
C TYR A 50 -5.98 9.33 13.38
N GLY A 51 -6.79 8.47 12.77
CA GLY A 51 -6.33 7.53 11.75
C GLY A 51 -6.50 8.12 10.36
N LEU A 52 -5.53 7.96 9.48
CA LEU A 52 -5.64 8.25 8.06
C LEU A 52 -5.41 6.97 7.28
N ASP A 53 -6.19 6.78 6.24
CA ASP A 53 -5.90 5.76 5.23
C ASP A 53 -6.49 6.16 3.88
N ARG A 54 -5.79 5.83 2.81
CA ARG A 54 -6.26 6.02 1.43
C ARG A 54 -7.12 4.85 0.93
N ASP A 55 -7.07 3.69 1.61
CA ASP A 55 -7.87 2.52 1.28
C ASP A 55 -9.23 2.59 1.97
N LEU A 56 -10.30 2.69 1.16
CA LEU A 56 -11.67 2.70 1.67
C LEU A 56 -12.00 1.46 2.52
N ALA A 57 -11.39 0.30 2.23
CA ALA A 57 -11.59 -0.89 3.04
C ALA A 57 -10.98 -0.76 4.45
N ALA A 58 -9.91 0.03 4.60
CA ALA A 58 -9.34 0.37 5.91
C ALA A 58 -10.24 1.37 6.65
N VAL A 59 -10.74 2.39 5.95
CA VAL A 59 -11.68 3.37 6.52
C VAL A 59 -12.97 2.69 7.00
N GLU A 60 -13.50 1.75 6.23
CA GLU A 60 -14.69 0.98 6.63
C GLU A 60 -14.42 0.11 7.86
N ALA A 61 -13.26 -0.55 7.91
CA ALA A 61 -12.85 -1.34 9.07
C ALA A 61 -12.69 -0.49 10.35
N ALA A 62 -12.34 0.78 10.20
CA ALA A 62 -12.20 1.72 11.32
C ALA A 62 -13.52 2.02 12.03
N LYS A 63 -14.66 1.88 11.35
CA LYS A 63 -16.00 2.09 11.93
C LYS A 63 -16.33 1.11 13.07
N ALA A 64 -15.62 -0.01 13.14
CA ALA A 64 -15.74 -0.96 14.25
C ALA A 64 -15.04 -0.50 15.55
N ILE A 65 -14.32 0.64 15.52
CA ILE A 65 -13.71 1.23 16.71
C ILE A 65 -14.71 2.21 17.34
N GLU A 66 -15.44 1.75 18.32
CA GLU A 66 -16.40 2.55 19.09
C GLU A 66 -15.67 3.27 20.24
N ASP A 67 -14.85 4.29 19.92
CA ASP A 67 -14.09 5.08 20.88
C ASP A 67 -14.20 6.56 20.52
N SER A 68 -14.75 7.38 21.40
CA SER A 68 -14.95 8.81 21.17
C SER A 68 -13.64 9.63 21.01
N ARG A 69 -12.52 9.04 21.41
CA ARG A 69 -11.17 9.63 21.25
C ARG A 69 -10.58 9.39 19.87
N PHE A 70 -11.21 8.50 19.06
CA PHE A 70 -10.74 8.10 17.74
C PHE A 70 -11.54 8.75 16.62
N THR A 71 -10.85 9.19 15.58
CA THR A 71 -11.46 9.68 14.34
C THR A 71 -10.68 9.13 13.16
N ILE A 72 -11.37 8.55 12.17
CA ILE A 72 -10.78 8.10 10.91
C ILE A 72 -11.04 9.14 9.80
N VAL A 73 -10.03 9.40 8.98
CA VAL A 73 -10.08 10.28 7.81
C VAL A 73 -9.65 9.49 6.57
N HIS A 74 -10.48 9.50 5.53
CA HIS A 74 -10.10 8.98 4.22
C HIS A 74 -9.18 9.98 3.53
N SER A 75 -7.88 9.72 3.55
CA SER A 75 -6.86 10.59 2.95
C SER A 75 -5.55 9.84 2.77
N ALA A 76 -4.76 10.24 1.77
CA ALA A 76 -3.36 9.90 1.69
C ALA A 76 -2.56 10.69 2.73
N PHE A 77 -1.43 10.16 3.19
CA PHE A 77 -0.61 10.85 4.20
C PHE A 77 0.15 12.07 3.65
N SER A 78 0.33 12.18 2.33
CA SER A 78 0.80 13.42 1.68
C SER A 78 -0.07 14.64 2.01
N ASN A 79 -1.35 14.44 2.29
CA ASN A 79 -2.27 15.50 2.70
C ASN A 79 -2.28 15.78 4.22
N LEU A 80 -1.36 15.18 4.98
CA LEU A 80 -1.35 15.25 6.46
C LEU A 80 -1.47 16.68 6.99
N LYS A 81 -0.75 17.63 6.39
CA LYS A 81 -0.81 19.04 6.78
C LYS A 81 -2.21 19.65 6.63
N GLU A 82 -2.87 19.36 5.51
CA GLU A 82 -4.23 19.83 5.24
C GLU A 82 -5.22 19.19 6.21
N VAL A 83 -5.12 17.87 6.41
CA VAL A 83 -5.96 17.13 7.37
C VAL A 83 -5.80 17.71 8.78
N CYS A 84 -4.58 17.91 9.25
CA CYS A 84 -4.33 18.48 10.56
C CYS A 84 -4.87 19.93 10.69
N THR A 85 -4.83 20.69 9.60
CA THR A 85 -5.40 22.05 9.57
C THR A 85 -6.91 22.00 9.71
N ASN A 86 -7.58 21.16 8.92
CA ASN A 86 -9.05 21.02 8.92
C ASN A 86 -9.59 20.48 10.25
N LEU A 87 -8.82 19.62 10.92
CA LEU A 87 -9.13 19.09 12.25
C LEU A 87 -8.77 20.08 13.41
N GLY A 88 -8.12 21.21 13.12
CA GLY A 88 -7.70 22.19 14.12
C GLY A 88 -6.56 21.71 15.05
N ILE A 89 -5.80 20.71 14.62
CA ILE A 89 -4.70 20.09 15.40
C ILE A 89 -3.30 20.40 14.85
N LEU A 90 -3.20 21.22 13.81
CA LEU A 90 -1.89 21.61 13.25
C LEU A 90 -1.03 22.30 14.34
N GLY A 91 0.19 21.82 14.53
CA GLY A 91 1.10 22.28 15.57
C GLY A 91 0.80 21.77 16.99
N LYS A 92 -0.19 20.89 17.16
CA LYS A 92 -0.59 20.30 18.45
C LYS A 92 -0.37 18.79 18.55
N VAL A 93 0.06 18.15 17.46
CA VAL A 93 0.28 16.70 17.39
C VAL A 93 1.54 16.33 18.16
N ASP A 94 1.44 15.41 19.13
CA ASP A 94 2.56 14.91 19.94
C ASP A 94 3.36 13.80 19.22
N GLY A 95 2.73 13.03 18.33
CA GLY A 95 3.41 11.98 17.57
C GLY A 95 2.64 11.55 16.34
N ILE A 96 3.38 11.11 15.33
CA ILE A 96 2.86 10.62 14.07
C ILE A 96 3.48 9.25 13.79
N LEU A 97 2.63 8.27 13.48
CA LEU A 97 3.02 6.95 13.00
C LEU A 97 2.82 6.88 11.49
N MET A 98 3.83 6.35 10.78
CA MET A 98 3.74 5.97 9.38
C MET A 98 4.34 4.58 9.19
N ASP A 99 3.50 3.58 8.88
CA ASP A 99 3.91 2.22 8.49
C ASP A 99 3.74 2.09 6.98
N ILE A 100 4.79 2.49 6.24
CA ILE A 100 4.72 2.68 4.79
C ILE A 100 4.84 1.33 4.08
N GLY A 101 3.86 1.02 3.24
CA GLY A 101 3.85 -0.20 2.42
C GLY A 101 2.45 -0.72 2.12
N VAL A 102 2.35 -2.02 1.88
CA VAL A 102 1.08 -2.72 1.66
C VAL A 102 0.60 -3.40 2.93
N SER A 103 -0.69 -3.35 3.17
CA SER A 103 -1.30 -4.10 4.26
C SER A 103 -1.48 -5.58 3.89
N SER A 104 -1.44 -6.47 4.91
CA SER A 104 -1.70 -7.90 4.70
C SER A 104 -3.02 -8.17 3.97
N PRO A 105 -4.15 -7.53 4.30
CA PRO A 105 -5.40 -7.72 3.57
C PRO A 105 -5.32 -7.36 2.08
N GLN A 106 -4.50 -6.38 1.69
CA GLN A 106 -4.29 -6.05 0.27
C GLN A 106 -3.58 -7.18 -0.47
N ILE A 107 -2.62 -7.86 0.18
CA ILE A 107 -1.89 -8.99 -0.40
C ILE A 107 -2.75 -10.25 -0.41
N ASP A 108 -3.51 -10.51 0.67
CA ASP A 108 -4.25 -11.74 0.89
C ASP A 108 -5.52 -11.84 0.03
N ASP A 109 -6.09 -10.69 -0.36
CA ASP A 109 -7.27 -10.62 -1.24
C ASP A 109 -6.87 -10.62 -2.72
N PRO A 110 -7.10 -11.72 -3.45
CA PRO A 110 -6.73 -11.82 -4.86
C PRO A 110 -7.43 -10.76 -5.73
N SER A 111 -8.64 -10.33 -5.35
CA SER A 111 -9.41 -9.34 -6.11
C SER A 111 -8.74 -7.96 -6.16
N ARG A 112 -7.81 -7.68 -5.24
CA ARG A 112 -7.03 -6.44 -5.19
C ARG A 112 -5.82 -6.45 -6.14
N GLY A 113 -5.37 -7.61 -6.62
CA GLY A 113 -4.30 -7.74 -7.61
C GLY A 113 -2.89 -7.41 -7.16
N PHE A 114 -2.61 -7.34 -5.85
CA PHE A 114 -1.26 -7.07 -5.32
C PHE A 114 -0.34 -8.29 -5.35
N SER A 115 -0.91 -9.48 -5.33
CA SER A 115 -0.18 -10.75 -5.34
C SER A 115 -0.43 -11.53 -6.63
N PHE A 116 0.47 -12.43 -6.97
CA PHE A 116 0.34 -13.41 -8.04
C PHE A 116 0.39 -14.86 -7.54
N GLU A 117 0.33 -15.07 -6.23
CA GLU A 117 0.21 -16.41 -5.64
C GLU A 117 -1.17 -17.01 -5.92
N LYS A 118 -2.19 -16.16 -5.93
CA LYS A 118 -3.55 -16.46 -6.39
C LYS A 118 -3.87 -15.53 -7.55
N ASP A 119 -4.57 -16.06 -8.55
CA ASP A 119 -4.94 -15.26 -9.71
C ASP A 119 -5.99 -14.21 -9.36
N GLY A 120 -5.85 -13.02 -9.94
CA GLY A 120 -6.75 -11.89 -9.74
C GLY A 120 -6.56 -10.83 -10.83
N PRO A 121 -7.40 -9.79 -10.87
CA PRO A 121 -7.26 -8.70 -11.83
C PRO A 121 -5.94 -7.94 -11.63
N LEU A 122 -5.38 -7.39 -12.71
CA LEU A 122 -4.22 -6.48 -12.64
C LEU A 122 -4.66 -5.09 -12.15
N ASP A 123 -5.07 -4.99 -10.88
CA ASP A 123 -5.56 -3.73 -10.28
C ASP A 123 -4.45 -2.98 -9.53
N MET A 124 -4.04 -3.45 -8.37
CA MET A 124 -3.01 -2.90 -7.46
C MET A 124 -3.32 -1.52 -6.87
N ARG A 125 -4.52 -0.98 -7.00
CA ARG A 125 -4.87 0.30 -6.38
C ARG A 125 -5.05 0.14 -4.88
N MET A 126 -4.39 0.97 -4.09
CA MET A 126 -4.69 1.13 -2.66
C MET A 126 -6.00 1.91 -2.51
N ASP A 127 -6.10 3.07 -3.14
CA ASP A 127 -7.35 3.82 -3.29
C ASP A 127 -8.12 3.35 -4.52
N GLN A 128 -9.20 2.60 -4.31
CA GLN A 128 -10.03 2.07 -5.39
C GLN A 128 -10.85 3.14 -6.13
N SER A 129 -10.91 4.38 -5.63
CA SER A 129 -11.51 5.51 -6.36
C SER A 129 -10.61 6.07 -7.46
N SER A 130 -9.30 5.78 -7.41
CA SER A 130 -8.35 6.14 -8.46
C SER A 130 -8.66 5.39 -9.76
N SER A 131 -8.37 6.01 -10.91
CA SER A 131 -8.59 5.41 -12.23
C SER A 131 -7.41 4.58 -12.75
N LEU A 132 -6.17 4.83 -12.25
CA LEU A 132 -4.98 4.17 -12.73
C LEU A 132 -4.82 2.78 -12.10
N THR A 133 -4.76 1.75 -12.93
CA THR A 133 -4.54 0.36 -12.51
C THR A 133 -3.25 -0.21 -13.09
N ALA A 134 -2.76 -1.31 -12.54
CA ALA A 134 -1.64 -2.05 -13.12
C ALA A 134 -1.95 -2.54 -14.54
N LYS A 135 -3.21 -2.91 -14.82
CA LYS A 135 -3.70 -3.27 -16.16
C LYS A 135 -3.49 -2.13 -17.14
N THR A 136 -3.85 -0.89 -16.75
CA THR A 136 -3.65 0.30 -17.57
C THR A 136 -2.17 0.49 -17.88
N ILE A 137 -1.29 0.49 -16.87
CA ILE A 137 0.15 0.67 -17.07
C ILE A 137 0.71 -0.38 -18.03
N VAL A 138 0.45 -1.67 -17.77
CA VAL A 138 0.99 -2.78 -18.56
C VAL A 138 0.54 -2.73 -20.01
N ASN A 139 -0.74 -2.39 -20.25
CA ASN A 139 -1.32 -2.46 -21.59
C ASN A 139 -1.21 -1.16 -22.40
N THR A 140 -0.91 0.00 -21.78
CA THR A 140 -0.96 1.29 -22.50
C THR A 140 0.35 2.08 -22.46
N TYR A 141 1.18 1.92 -21.43
CA TYR A 141 2.42 2.72 -21.29
C TYR A 141 3.43 2.39 -22.37
N SER A 142 4.26 3.35 -22.72
CA SER A 142 5.33 3.16 -23.70
C SER A 142 6.37 2.14 -23.19
N LYS A 143 7.14 1.56 -24.12
CA LYS A 143 8.27 0.69 -23.75
C LYS A 143 9.26 1.41 -22.84
N GLN A 144 9.50 2.68 -23.08
CA GLN A 144 10.43 3.51 -22.31
C GLN A 144 9.92 3.68 -20.86
N ASP A 145 8.63 4.01 -20.70
CA ASP A 145 8.03 4.21 -19.37
C ASP A 145 7.98 2.90 -18.57
N LEU A 146 7.61 1.79 -19.23
CA LEU A 146 7.64 0.46 -18.57
C LEU A 146 9.06 0.08 -18.14
N ALA A 147 10.06 0.32 -19.00
CA ALA A 147 11.45 0.03 -18.65
C ALA A 147 11.95 0.91 -17.50
N TYR A 148 11.56 2.19 -17.48
CA TYR A 148 11.85 3.11 -16.38
C TYR A 148 11.23 2.62 -15.07
N ILE A 149 9.92 2.35 -15.06
CA ILE A 149 9.19 1.84 -13.89
C ILE A 149 9.88 0.57 -13.34
N PHE A 150 10.11 -0.43 -14.19
CA PHE A 150 10.74 -1.67 -13.74
C PHE A 150 12.17 -1.49 -13.25
N LYS A 151 12.94 -0.57 -13.86
CA LYS A 151 14.33 -0.33 -13.47
C LYS A 151 14.45 0.50 -12.21
N VAL A 152 13.67 1.59 -12.10
CA VAL A 152 13.82 2.57 -11.03
C VAL A 152 13.02 2.14 -9.78
N TYR A 153 11.76 1.72 -9.95
CA TYR A 153 10.92 1.36 -8.80
C TYR A 153 11.08 -0.10 -8.37
N GLY A 154 11.44 -0.98 -9.30
CA GLY A 154 11.60 -2.41 -9.01
C GLY A 154 13.04 -2.88 -8.90
N GLU A 155 14.01 -2.05 -9.27
CA GLU A 155 15.43 -2.44 -9.38
C GLU A 155 15.63 -3.69 -10.26
N GLU A 156 14.76 -3.87 -11.28
CA GLU A 156 14.80 -5.05 -12.14
C GLU A 156 15.94 -4.96 -13.16
N ASN A 157 16.84 -5.93 -13.12
CA ASN A 157 18.00 -5.95 -14.02
C ASN A 157 17.62 -6.19 -15.49
N PHE A 158 16.53 -6.91 -15.73
CA PHE A 158 16.01 -7.24 -17.06
C PHE A 158 14.90 -6.28 -17.52
N ALA A 159 14.78 -5.09 -16.91
CA ALA A 159 13.70 -4.13 -17.14
C ALA A 159 13.43 -3.86 -18.62
N ALA A 160 14.46 -3.53 -19.41
CA ALA A 160 14.29 -3.26 -20.83
C ALA A 160 13.85 -4.48 -21.64
N LYS A 161 14.32 -5.69 -21.27
CA LYS A 161 13.92 -6.95 -21.90
C LYS A 161 12.44 -7.25 -21.61
N VAL A 162 12.04 -7.11 -20.35
CA VAL A 162 10.65 -7.33 -19.90
C VAL A 162 9.72 -6.33 -20.56
N ALA A 163 10.03 -5.04 -20.52
CA ALA A 163 9.22 -3.99 -21.15
C ALA A 163 9.04 -4.23 -22.67
N THR A 164 10.13 -4.59 -23.39
CA THR A 164 10.05 -4.91 -24.81
C THR A 164 9.14 -6.11 -25.08
N ALA A 165 9.24 -7.15 -24.26
CA ALA A 165 8.43 -8.34 -24.41
C ALA A 165 6.94 -8.07 -24.10
N ILE A 166 6.63 -7.30 -23.06
CA ILE A 166 5.26 -6.91 -22.71
C ILE A 166 4.62 -6.13 -23.87
N VAL A 167 5.29 -5.11 -24.40
CA VAL A 167 4.77 -4.32 -25.51
C VAL A 167 4.46 -5.17 -26.73
N ARG A 168 5.30 -6.13 -27.06
CA ARG A 168 5.04 -7.07 -28.18
C ARG A 168 3.87 -8.01 -27.88
N GLN A 169 3.79 -8.53 -26.66
CA GLN A 169 2.75 -9.50 -26.29
C GLN A 169 1.36 -8.86 -26.28
N ARG A 170 1.22 -7.64 -25.73
CA ARG A 170 -0.08 -6.97 -25.62
C ARG A 170 -0.71 -6.63 -26.97
N GLU A 171 0.10 -6.48 -28.05
CA GLU A 171 -0.41 -6.31 -29.42
C GLU A 171 -1.11 -7.58 -29.94
N ILE A 172 -0.75 -8.75 -29.40
CA ILE A 172 -1.38 -10.04 -29.73
C ILE A 172 -2.56 -10.28 -28.79
N LYS A 173 -2.33 -10.15 -27.49
CA LYS A 173 -3.32 -10.33 -26.44
C LYS A 173 -2.93 -9.47 -25.24
N PRO A 174 -3.78 -8.51 -24.85
CA PRO A 174 -3.60 -7.73 -23.62
C PRO A 174 -3.54 -8.61 -22.37
N PHE A 175 -2.85 -8.14 -21.34
CA PHE A 175 -2.79 -8.79 -20.04
C PHE A 175 -4.01 -8.44 -19.20
N GLU A 176 -4.65 -9.46 -18.61
CA GLU A 176 -5.86 -9.31 -17.80
C GLU A 176 -5.62 -9.62 -16.33
N THR A 177 -4.79 -10.63 -16.02
CA THR A 177 -4.66 -11.16 -14.68
C THR A 177 -3.22 -11.15 -14.16
N THR A 178 -3.09 -11.21 -12.84
CA THR A 178 -1.80 -11.22 -12.15
C THR A 178 -0.99 -12.47 -12.49
N LEU A 179 -1.62 -13.64 -12.54
CA LEU A 179 -0.93 -14.88 -12.86
C LEU A 179 -0.44 -14.90 -14.32
N GLU A 180 -1.27 -14.40 -15.27
CA GLU A 180 -0.90 -14.30 -16.67
C GLU A 180 0.37 -13.45 -16.84
N LEU A 181 0.42 -12.26 -16.21
CA LEU A 181 1.57 -11.37 -16.27
C LEU A 181 2.80 -11.97 -15.57
N SER A 182 2.63 -12.55 -14.38
CA SER A 182 3.76 -13.08 -13.61
C SER A 182 4.45 -14.25 -14.30
N GLU A 183 3.68 -15.18 -14.86
CA GLU A 183 4.22 -16.32 -15.61
C GLU A 183 4.85 -15.87 -16.94
N PHE A 184 4.31 -14.84 -17.59
CA PHE A 184 4.92 -14.24 -18.76
C PHE A 184 6.29 -13.61 -18.42
N ILE A 185 6.38 -12.79 -17.37
CA ILE A 185 7.63 -12.17 -16.93
C ILE A 185 8.67 -13.24 -16.58
N LYS A 186 8.27 -14.29 -15.85
CA LYS A 186 9.12 -15.41 -15.49
C LYS A 186 9.73 -16.10 -16.72
N ARG A 187 8.94 -16.32 -17.76
CA ARG A 187 9.42 -16.89 -19.04
C ARG A 187 10.39 -15.95 -19.74
N VAL A 188 10.10 -14.66 -19.79
CA VAL A 188 10.95 -13.64 -20.41
C VAL A 188 12.30 -13.53 -19.72
N ILE A 189 12.34 -13.47 -18.40
CA ILE A 189 13.59 -13.39 -17.63
C ILE A 189 14.39 -14.70 -17.82
N GLY A 190 13.71 -15.86 -17.75
CA GLY A 190 14.34 -17.17 -17.92
C GLY A 190 15.38 -17.51 -16.85
N GLY A 191 16.29 -18.43 -17.12
CA GLY A 191 17.37 -18.83 -16.23
C GLY A 191 16.94 -19.76 -15.08
N LYS A 192 17.87 -20.06 -14.15
CA LYS A 192 17.63 -20.98 -13.04
C LYS A 192 16.58 -20.44 -12.05
N PRO A 193 15.87 -21.32 -11.32
CA PRO A 193 15.02 -20.90 -10.20
C PRO A 193 15.78 -20.04 -9.19
N THR A 194 15.09 -19.06 -8.61
CA THR A 194 15.61 -18.16 -7.58
C THR A 194 14.74 -18.25 -6.32
N PRO A 195 15.24 -17.93 -5.12
CA PRO A 195 14.44 -17.97 -3.89
C PRO A 195 13.19 -17.09 -3.97
N LYS A 196 13.30 -15.92 -4.61
CA LYS A 196 12.15 -15.04 -4.90
C LYS A 196 11.67 -15.28 -6.32
N HIS A 197 10.34 -15.21 -6.52
CA HIS A 197 9.75 -15.31 -7.85
C HIS A 197 10.26 -14.17 -8.76
N LYS A 198 10.53 -14.47 -10.02
CA LYS A 198 11.16 -13.54 -10.97
C LYS A 198 10.31 -12.31 -11.30
N ALA A 199 9.00 -12.39 -11.12
CA ALA A 199 8.10 -11.26 -11.30
C ALA A 199 8.04 -10.32 -10.09
N THR A 200 8.58 -10.69 -8.93
CA THR A 200 8.44 -9.93 -7.67
C THR A 200 8.83 -8.46 -7.84
N ARG A 201 9.98 -8.18 -8.47
CA ARG A 201 10.46 -6.81 -8.68
C ARG A 201 9.56 -6.01 -9.63
N CYS A 202 9.06 -6.64 -10.68
CA CYS A 202 8.13 -5.99 -11.62
C CYS A 202 6.79 -5.69 -10.96
N PHE A 203 6.27 -6.59 -10.11
CA PHE A 203 5.03 -6.36 -9.36
C PHE A 203 5.20 -5.25 -8.32
N GLN A 204 6.32 -5.23 -7.60
CA GLN A 204 6.65 -4.10 -6.71
C GLN A 204 6.70 -2.78 -7.49
N ALA A 205 7.34 -2.77 -8.65
CA ALA A 205 7.44 -1.58 -9.50
C ALA A 205 6.06 -1.07 -9.97
N LEU A 206 5.19 -1.99 -10.42
CA LEU A 206 3.82 -1.65 -10.81
C LEU A 206 3.01 -1.10 -9.65
N ARG A 207 3.11 -1.71 -8.47
CA ARG A 207 2.44 -1.24 -7.26
C ARG A 207 2.84 0.20 -6.91
N ILE A 208 4.15 0.47 -6.88
CA ILE A 208 4.70 1.80 -6.61
C ILE A 208 4.18 2.81 -7.65
N ALA A 209 4.18 2.44 -8.94
CA ALA A 209 3.72 3.32 -10.01
C ALA A 209 2.20 3.59 -9.95
N VAL A 210 1.38 2.56 -9.69
CA VAL A 210 -0.09 2.70 -9.58
C VAL A 210 -0.48 3.64 -8.44
N ASN A 211 0.26 3.56 -7.33
CA ASN A 211 -0.09 4.27 -6.10
C ASN A 211 0.75 5.53 -5.85
N ALA A 212 1.64 5.90 -6.79
CA ALA A 212 2.54 7.05 -6.66
C ALA A 212 3.30 7.06 -5.31
N GLU A 213 3.74 5.87 -4.83
CA GLU A 213 4.25 5.69 -3.46
C GLU A 213 5.52 6.51 -3.16
N LEU A 214 6.26 6.94 -4.19
CA LEU A 214 7.46 7.77 -4.03
C LEU A 214 7.16 9.28 -4.05
N ASP A 215 5.95 9.66 -4.43
CA ASP A 215 5.49 11.06 -4.45
C ASP A 215 4.74 11.42 -3.14
N GLU A 216 4.35 10.42 -2.37
CA GLU A 216 3.78 10.52 -1.03
C GLU A 216 4.86 10.84 0.01
#